data_36ae73b8d071888fb2a6d117c29350df
#
_entry.id   36ae73b8d071888fb2a6d117c29350df
#
_cell.length_a   1.000
_cell.length_b   1.000
_cell.length_c   1.000
_cell.angle_alpha   90.00
_cell.angle_beta   90.00
_cell.angle_gamma   90.00
#
_symmetry.space_group_name_H-M   'P 1'
#
loop_
_entity.id
_entity.type
_entity.pdbx_description
1 polymer ?
#
loop_
_entity_poly.entity_id
_entity_poly.type
_entity_poly.pdbx_seq_one_letter_code
_entity_poly.pdbx_strand_id
1 'polypeptide(L)'
;MNKAMMMVAATGLLAGTAPAQAAWVASWTAAPVTPSAAAGPMPATPSYANRTIRQTLRLSAGGKALRVRLSNAYGPGPLKIGGARIALLDKDGRELPGTSRPVLFAGAPAATAAKGAPLLSDVIDLPVSALARVSLSLYLPEETGPCTCHTTGLDTADVSAPGDFTAHPFTPETTMQMRAFVTGIDVDAADGARTVAILGDSISDGIGSTPGANRRWPDLLAERLAARPGTPWAVANQGISGNRVLNDGFGDNALARFDRDILALPGISAVIIFEGVNDLGISFANIAAGQGMPGAALPGGPITAADMIAGYRQLIARAHLSGVKVFGATIAPYKGATYWSEAGEAARQEINRFIRTGGAFDGVLDFDRILADPADPAAMRADYHMGDHLHGTDAGYKVLADAIDLGLFPAR
;
A
#
# COMPACT_ATOMS: atom_id res chain seq x y z
N MET A 1 -79.12 24.64 -10.77
CA MET A 1 -77.95 24.87 -9.86
C MET A 1 -77.26 23.54 -9.64
N ASN A 2 -76.24 23.20 -10.47
CA ASN A 2 -75.48 21.94 -10.37
C ASN A 2 -74.16 22.24 -9.62
N LYS A 3 -73.99 21.59 -8.48
CA LYS A 3 -72.70 21.58 -7.74
C LYS A 3 -71.82 20.47 -8.31
N ALA A 4 -70.73 20.84 -9.00
CA ALA A 4 -69.66 19.95 -9.38
C ALA A 4 -68.78 19.67 -8.17
N MET A 5 -68.64 18.38 -7.80
CA MET A 5 -67.79 17.92 -6.73
C MET A 5 -66.43 17.56 -7.33
N MET A 6 -65.41 18.32 -6.97
CA MET A 6 -64.03 18.14 -7.42
C MET A 6 -63.34 17.10 -6.56
N MET A 7 -63.06 15.93 -7.14
CA MET A 7 -62.32 14.85 -6.45
C MET A 7 -60.84 15.12 -6.63
N VAL A 8 -60.12 15.45 -5.52
CA VAL A 8 -58.66 15.54 -5.50
C VAL A 8 -58.08 14.17 -5.28
N ALA A 9 -57.41 13.63 -6.30
CA ALA A 9 -56.68 12.41 -6.18
C ALA A 9 -55.31 12.69 -5.55
N ALA A 10 -55.10 12.20 -4.32
CA ALA A 10 -53.80 12.25 -3.65
C ALA A 10 -52.88 11.14 -4.22
N THR A 11 -51.94 11.51 -5.08
CA THR A 11 -50.85 10.64 -5.53
C THR A 11 -49.82 10.51 -4.41
N GLY A 12 -49.84 9.38 -3.68
CA GLY A 12 -48.80 9.05 -2.72
C GLY A 12 -47.48 8.73 -3.46
N LEU A 13 -46.46 9.56 -3.28
CA LEU A 13 -45.09 9.23 -3.67
C LEU A 13 -44.61 8.09 -2.75
N LEU A 14 -44.50 6.90 -3.29
CA LEU A 14 -43.69 5.83 -2.70
C LEU A 14 -42.22 6.25 -2.81
N ALA A 15 -41.64 6.75 -1.72
CA ALA A 15 -40.20 6.92 -1.58
C ALA A 15 -39.56 5.51 -1.57
N GLY A 16 -39.17 5.04 -2.74
CA GLY A 16 -38.36 3.84 -2.87
C GLY A 16 -37.03 4.10 -2.18
N THR A 17 -36.71 3.33 -1.13
CA THR A 17 -35.37 3.31 -0.55
C THR A 17 -34.42 2.84 -1.63
N ALA A 18 -33.55 3.75 -2.14
CA ALA A 18 -32.44 3.35 -3.00
C ALA A 18 -31.64 2.24 -2.28
N PRO A 19 -31.25 1.16 -2.97
CA PRO A 19 -30.42 0.14 -2.34
C PRO A 19 -29.16 0.82 -1.80
N ALA A 20 -28.80 0.50 -0.56
CA ALA A 20 -27.57 0.99 0.04
C ALA A 20 -26.41 0.67 -0.88
N GLN A 21 -25.72 1.70 -1.35
CA GLN A 21 -24.58 1.53 -2.25
C GLN A 21 -23.47 0.83 -1.47
N ALA A 22 -22.90 -0.25 -2.03
CA ALA A 22 -21.83 -1.01 -1.41
C ALA A 22 -20.67 -0.10 -1.00
N ALA A 23 -20.28 -0.16 0.27
CA ALA A 23 -19.22 0.67 0.84
C ALA A 23 -17.85 -0.01 0.65
N TRP A 24 -17.33 0.05 -0.57
CA TRP A 24 -16.03 -0.54 -0.88
C TRP A 24 -14.89 0.24 -0.24
N VAL A 25 -13.98 -0.49 0.43
CA VAL A 25 -12.73 0.04 0.99
C VAL A 25 -11.53 -0.82 0.56
N ALA A 26 -10.36 -0.21 0.44
CA ALA A 26 -9.12 -0.92 0.12
C ALA A 26 -8.56 -1.59 1.38
N SER A 27 -8.84 -2.88 1.54
CA SER A 27 -8.51 -3.63 2.75
C SER A 27 -7.07 -4.17 2.76
N TRP A 28 -6.48 -4.40 1.61
CA TRP A 28 -5.07 -4.72 1.45
C TRP A 28 -4.57 -4.11 0.14
N THR A 29 -3.34 -3.58 0.14
CA THR A 29 -2.73 -3.02 -1.07
C THR A 29 -1.22 -3.25 -1.12
N ALA A 30 -0.67 -3.20 -2.34
CA ALA A 30 0.76 -3.14 -2.62
C ALA A 30 0.97 -2.33 -3.89
N ALA A 31 1.75 -1.25 -3.80
CA ALA A 31 2.06 -0.40 -4.94
C ALA A 31 2.94 -1.16 -5.94
N PRO A 32 2.61 -1.17 -7.24
CA PRO A 32 3.44 -1.80 -8.25
C PRO A 32 4.73 -1.00 -8.46
N VAL A 33 5.85 -1.73 -8.61
CA VAL A 33 7.17 -1.17 -8.84
C VAL A 33 7.61 -1.45 -10.25
N THR A 34 8.29 -0.49 -10.88
CA THR A 34 8.90 -0.64 -12.21
C THR A 34 9.89 -1.82 -12.21
N PRO A 35 9.78 -2.77 -13.16
CA PRO A 35 10.71 -3.89 -13.25
C PRO A 35 12.16 -3.44 -13.38
N SER A 36 13.07 -4.14 -12.71
CA SER A 36 14.51 -3.88 -12.75
C SER A 36 15.27 -5.03 -13.38
N ALA A 37 16.35 -4.72 -14.08
CA ALA A 37 17.38 -5.69 -14.43
C ALA A 37 18.18 -6.11 -13.18
N ALA A 38 18.89 -7.24 -13.26
CA ALA A 38 19.81 -7.63 -12.20
C ALA A 38 20.88 -6.55 -11.98
N ALA A 39 21.13 -6.18 -10.71
CA ALA A 39 22.13 -5.18 -10.35
C ALA A 39 22.83 -5.58 -9.05
N GLY A 40 24.10 -5.95 -9.14
CA GLY A 40 24.88 -6.46 -8.00
C GLY A 40 24.20 -7.68 -7.36
N PRO A 41 23.90 -7.66 -6.06
CA PRO A 41 23.23 -8.76 -5.37
C PRO A 41 21.71 -8.82 -5.62
N MET A 42 21.12 -7.79 -6.26
CA MET A 42 19.67 -7.75 -6.53
C MET A 42 19.35 -8.52 -7.80
N PRO A 43 18.49 -9.55 -7.75
CA PRO A 43 18.04 -10.28 -8.92
C PRO A 43 17.20 -9.40 -9.84
N ALA A 44 17.13 -9.76 -11.13
CA ALA A 44 16.17 -9.17 -12.04
C ALA A 44 14.74 -9.46 -11.56
N THR A 45 13.83 -8.57 -11.92
CA THR A 45 12.38 -8.83 -11.71
C THR A 45 11.99 -10.10 -12.45
N PRO A 46 11.36 -11.09 -11.78
CA PRO A 46 11.08 -12.39 -12.39
C PRO A 46 10.02 -12.32 -13.48
N SER A 47 10.04 -13.29 -14.38
CA SER A 47 8.94 -13.60 -15.29
C SER A 47 8.42 -15.01 -15.04
N TYR A 48 7.22 -15.30 -15.53
CA TYR A 48 6.53 -16.56 -15.26
C TYR A 48 5.89 -17.09 -16.56
N ALA A 49 5.97 -18.42 -16.74
CA ALA A 49 5.31 -19.11 -17.83
C ALA A 49 4.79 -20.46 -17.33
N ASN A 50 3.53 -20.76 -17.56
CA ASN A 50 2.86 -21.99 -17.12
C ASN A 50 3.08 -22.27 -15.62
N ARG A 51 2.85 -21.27 -14.75
CA ARG A 51 3.09 -21.33 -13.29
C ARG A 51 1.86 -20.85 -12.53
N THR A 52 1.65 -21.44 -11.37
CA THR A 52 0.72 -20.91 -10.36
C THR A 52 1.51 -20.21 -9.27
N ILE A 53 1.11 -18.98 -8.96
CA ILE A 53 1.66 -18.20 -7.84
C ILE A 53 0.60 -18.12 -6.75
N ARG A 54 0.93 -18.57 -5.52
CA ARG A 54 0.07 -18.48 -4.35
C ARG A 54 0.64 -17.50 -3.35
N GLN A 55 -0.15 -16.50 -2.99
CA GLN A 55 0.28 -15.38 -2.16
C GLN A 55 -0.63 -15.26 -0.93
N THR A 56 -0.01 -15.17 0.25
CA THR A 56 -0.72 -14.90 1.50
C THR A 56 -0.84 -13.40 1.71
N LEU A 57 -2.04 -12.91 2.00
CA LEU A 57 -2.34 -11.49 2.18
C LEU A 57 -3.17 -11.32 3.46
N ARG A 58 -2.92 -10.25 4.24
CA ARG A 58 -3.67 -9.94 5.47
C ARG A 58 -4.52 -8.69 5.27
N LEU A 59 -5.83 -8.85 5.39
CA LEU A 59 -6.79 -7.76 5.23
C LEU A 59 -6.80 -6.84 6.45
N SER A 60 -6.91 -5.53 6.25
CA SER A 60 -7.01 -4.56 7.35
C SER A 60 -8.44 -4.35 7.84
N ALA A 61 -9.43 -4.52 6.97
CA ALA A 61 -10.85 -4.36 7.27
C ALA A 61 -11.64 -5.58 6.82
N GLY A 62 -12.77 -5.86 7.48
CA GLY A 62 -13.71 -6.90 7.11
C GLY A 62 -14.84 -6.41 6.22
N GLY A 63 -15.55 -7.34 5.60
CA GLY A 63 -16.70 -7.08 4.76
C GLY A 63 -17.46 -8.34 4.38
N LYS A 64 -18.61 -8.18 3.71
CA LYS A 64 -19.46 -9.30 3.29
C LYS A 64 -19.04 -9.93 1.96
N ALA A 65 -18.28 -9.19 1.16
CA ALA A 65 -17.76 -9.63 -0.13
C ALA A 65 -16.43 -8.94 -0.42
N LEU A 66 -15.70 -9.42 -1.41
CA LEU A 66 -14.42 -8.82 -1.80
C LEU A 66 -14.24 -8.77 -3.31
N ARG A 67 -13.24 -8.00 -3.77
CA ARG A 67 -12.73 -7.93 -5.14
C ARG A 67 -11.21 -7.96 -5.12
N VAL A 68 -10.63 -8.57 -6.15
CA VAL A 68 -9.19 -8.60 -6.37
C VAL A 68 -8.81 -7.59 -7.44
N ARG A 69 -7.79 -6.79 -7.18
CA ARG A 69 -7.16 -5.89 -8.14
C ARG A 69 -5.85 -6.49 -8.61
N LEU A 70 -5.73 -6.69 -9.90
CA LEU A 70 -4.48 -7.07 -10.57
C LEU A 70 -3.98 -5.89 -11.40
N SER A 71 -2.69 -5.89 -11.71
CA SER A 71 -2.09 -4.84 -12.52
C SER A 71 -1.08 -5.40 -13.52
N ASN A 72 -1.12 -4.86 -14.73
CA ASN A 72 -0.13 -5.04 -15.76
C ASN A 72 0.53 -3.71 -16.13
N ALA A 73 0.67 -2.80 -15.15
CA ALA A 73 1.14 -1.42 -15.35
C ALA A 73 2.48 -1.35 -16.09
N TYR A 74 3.37 -2.28 -15.82
CA TYR A 74 4.72 -2.30 -16.39
C TYR A 74 4.99 -3.51 -17.30
N GLY A 75 3.96 -4.32 -17.59
CA GLY A 75 4.12 -5.47 -18.47
C GLY A 75 4.54 -5.08 -19.87
N PRO A 76 5.43 -5.85 -20.53
CA PRO A 76 5.89 -5.58 -21.90
C PRO A 76 4.80 -5.80 -22.96
N GLY A 77 3.80 -6.63 -22.64
CA GLY A 77 2.67 -7.01 -23.49
C GLY A 77 1.41 -7.30 -22.67
N PRO A 78 0.37 -7.86 -23.29
CA PRO A 78 -0.82 -8.32 -22.57
C PRO A 78 -0.47 -9.42 -21.56
N LEU A 79 -1.05 -9.34 -20.35
CA LEU A 79 -0.91 -10.37 -19.31
C LEU A 79 -2.11 -11.30 -19.33
N LYS A 80 -1.90 -12.59 -19.59
CA LYS A 80 -2.95 -13.60 -19.52
C LYS A 80 -3.03 -14.23 -18.16
N ILE A 81 -4.21 -14.22 -17.56
CA ILE A 81 -4.60 -14.95 -16.36
C ILE A 81 -5.41 -16.15 -16.80
N GLY A 82 -4.91 -17.37 -16.61
CA GLY A 82 -5.61 -18.60 -16.99
C GLY A 82 -6.63 -19.05 -15.96
N GLY A 83 -6.45 -18.65 -14.70
CA GLY A 83 -7.35 -18.92 -13.59
C GLY A 83 -6.89 -18.22 -12.33
N ALA A 84 -7.82 -17.95 -11.43
CA ALA A 84 -7.50 -17.39 -10.12
C ALA A 84 -8.48 -17.90 -9.06
N ARG A 85 -8.00 -18.08 -7.82
CA ARG A 85 -8.83 -18.46 -6.68
C ARG A 85 -8.36 -17.74 -5.42
N ILE A 86 -9.32 -17.51 -4.52
CA ILE A 86 -9.07 -16.93 -3.21
C ILE A 86 -9.73 -17.81 -2.14
N ALA A 87 -9.05 -17.96 -0.98
CA ALA A 87 -9.57 -18.70 0.16
C ALA A 87 -9.16 -18.03 1.47
N LEU A 88 -9.93 -18.24 2.54
CA LEU A 88 -9.53 -17.87 3.90
C LEU A 88 -8.45 -18.83 4.41
N LEU A 89 -7.53 -18.29 5.22
CA LEU A 89 -6.51 -19.07 5.90
C LEU A 89 -6.79 -19.16 7.41
N ASP A 90 -6.46 -20.30 8.01
CA ASP A 90 -6.40 -20.47 9.45
C ASP A 90 -5.12 -19.82 10.03
N LYS A 91 -4.96 -19.94 11.36
CA LYS A 91 -3.75 -19.43 12.07
C LYS A 91 -2.44 -20.09 11.62
N ASP A 92 -2.52 -21.30 11.10
CA ASP A 92 -1.36 -22.09 10.65
C ASP A 92 -1.06 -21.87 9.14
N GLY A 93 -1.83 -21.01 8.46
CA GLY A 93 -1.68 -20.70 7.04
C GLY A 93 -2.31 -21.72 6.08
N ARG A 94 -3.19 -22.61 6.59
CA ARG A 94 -3.91 -23.58 5.76
C ARG A 94 -5.23 -23.00 5.30
N GLU A 95 -5.64 -23.34 4.08
CA GLU A 95 -6.96 -22.90 3.58
C GLU A 95 -8.09 -23.53 4.40
N LEU A 96 -9.01 -22.70 4.85
CA LEU A 96 -10.19 -23.15 5.58
C LEU A 96 -11.14 -23.88 4.60
N PRO A 97 -11.57 -25.12 4.95
CA PRO A 97 -12.46 -25.90 4.09
C PRO A 97 -13.74 -25.12 3.74
N GLY A 98 -14.16 -25.22 2.48
CA GLY A 98 -15.41 -24.59 1.98
C GLY A 98 -15.32 -23.07 1.73
N THR A 99 -14.19 -22.43 1.95
CA THR A 99 -14.01 -20.98 1.74
C THR A 99 -13.41 -20.63 0.38
N SER A 100 -12.84 -21.59 -0.34
CA SER A 100 -12.22 -21.35 -1.65
C SER A 100 -13.26 -20.88 -2.68
N ARG A 101 -12.99 -19.76 -3.34
CA ARG A 101 -13.85 -19.15 -4.36
C ARG A 101 -13.06 -18.91 -5.64
N PRO A 102 -13.66 -19.15 -6.83
CA PRO A 102 -13.05 -18.68 -8.07
C PRO A 102 -13.08 -17.14 -8.11
N VAL A 103 -12.02 -16.56 -8.64
CA VAL A 103 -11.95 -15.14 -8.98
C VAL A 103 -12.31 -15.03 -10.45
N LEU A 104 -13.43 -14.39 -10.76
CA LEU A 104 -13.93 -14.24 -12.11
C LEU A 104 -13.71 -12.81 -12.62
N PHE A 105 -13.69 -12.67 -13.93
CA PHE A 105 -13.53 -11.40 -14.62
C PHE A 105 -14.58 -11.30 -15.72
N ALA A 106 -15.58 -10.46 -15.53
CA ALA A 106 -16.77 -10.37 -16.39
C ALA A 106 -17.46 -11.75 -16.60
N GLY A 107 -17.56 -12.53 -15.52
CA GLY A 107 -18.15 -13.87 -15.51
C GLY A 107 -17.23 -15.01 -16.00
N ALA A 108 -16.04 -14.71 -16.50
CA ALA A 108 -15.10 -15.71 -17.01
C ALA A 108 -13.97 -16.01 -15.99
N PRO A 109 -13.49 -17.27 -15.88
CA PRO A 109 -12.38 -17.63 -15.01
C PRO A 109 -11.02 -17.17 -15.54
N ALA A 110 -10.89 -16.92 -16.84
CA ALA A 110 -9.69 -16.44 -17.50
C ALA A 110 -9.88 -15.00 -17.98
N ALA A 111 -8.80 -14.22 -18.00
CA ALA A 111 -8.83 -12.85 -18.48
C ALA A 111 -7.49 -12.44 -19.09
N THR A 112 -7.51 -11.34 -19.84
CA THR A 112 -6.29 -10.70 -20.35
C THR A 112 -6.28 -9.25 -19.90
N ALA A 113 -5.30 -8.87 -19.09
CA ALA A 113 -5.03 -7.47 -18.79
C ALA A 113 -4.18 -6.86 -19.93
N ALA A 114 -4.67 -5.81 -20.57
CA ALA A 114 -3.92 -5.11 -21.59
C ALA A 114 -2.61 -4.55 -21.02
N LYS A 115 -1.61 -4.32 -21.88
CA LYS A 115 -0.37 -3.63 -21.48
C LYS A 115 -0.70 -2.30 -20.81
N GLY A 116 -0.11 -2.04 -19.65
CA GLY A 116 -0.31 -0.80 -18.88
C GLY A 116 -1.60 -0.74 -18.08
N ALA A 117 -2.50 -1.73 -18.21
CA ALA A 117 -3.83 -1.65 -17.63
C ALA A 117 -3.96 -2.41 -16.29
N PRO A 118 -4.80 -1.92 -15.36
CA PRO A 118 -5.30 -2.71 -14.25
C PRO A 118 -6.39 -3.67 -14.70
N LEU A 119 -6.65 -4.69 -13.88
CA LEU A 119 -7.74 -5.64 -14.04
C LEU A 119 -8.46 -5.80 -12.69
N LEU A 120 -9.77 -5.58 -12.66
CA LEU A 120 -10.61 -5.75 -11.49
C LEU A 120 -11.46 -7.00 -11.64
N SER A 121 -11.51 -7.84 -10.61
CA SER A 121 -12.38 -9.01 -10.58
C SER A 121 -13.86 -8.63 -10.40
N ASP A 122 -14.73 -9.57 -10.71
CA ASP A 122 -16.10 -9.55 -10.26
C ASP A 122 -16.17 -9.61 -8.73
N VAL A 123 -17.35 -9.33 -8.17
CA VAL A 123 -17.61 -9.46 -6.74
C VAL A 123 -17.54 -10.93 -6.34
N ILE A 124 -16.80 -11.23 -5.30
CA ILE A 124 -16.62 -12.56 -4.75
C ILE A 124 -17.40 -12.64 -3.44
N ASP A 125 -18.41 -13.51 -3.40
CA ASP A 125 -19.19 -13.78 -2.18
C ASP A 125 -18.36 -14.63 -1.22
N LEU A 126 -17.58 -13.94 -0.42
CA LEU A 126 -16.72 -14.48 0.63
C LEU A 126 -16.65 -13.47 1.79
N PRO A 127 -17.50 -13.65 2.82
CA PRO A 127 -17.41 -12.81 4.02
C PRO A 127 -16.05 -12.96 4.71
N VAL A 128 -15.47 -11.83 5.10
CA VAL A 128 -14.15 -11.77 5.76
C VAL A 128 -14.22 -10.87 6.99
N SER A 129 -13.53 -11.25 8.05
CA SER A 129 -13.33 -10.39 9.21
C SER A 129 -12.15 -9.44 9.00
N ALA A 130 -12.11 -8.35 9.76
CA ALA A 130 -10.90 -7.55 9.85
C ALA A 130 -9.73 -8.43 10.31
N LEU A 131 -8.54 -8.15 9.77
CA LEU A 131 -7.28 -8.87 10.02
C LEU A 131 -7.27 -10.33 9.54
N ALA A 132 -8.31 -10.78 8.79
CA ALA A 132 -8.31 -12.09 8.18
C ALA A 132 -7.15 -12.25 7.19
N ARG A 133 -6.58 -13.46 7.16
CA ARG A 133 -5.58 -13.84 6.15
C ARG A 133 -6.28 -14.59 5.01
N VAL A 134 -5.88 -14.28 3.79
CA VAL A 134 -6.37 -14.94 2.58
C VAL A 134 -5.22 -15.49 1.75
N SER A 135 -5.47 -16.59 1.06
CA SER A 135 -4.62 -17.14 0.01
C SER A 135 -5.16 -16.69 -1.33
N LEU A 136 -4.36 -16.03 -2.16
CA LEU A 136 -4.67 -15.72 -3.55
C LEU A 136 -3.77 -16.53 -4.47
N SER A 137 -4.34 -17.39 -5.29
CA SER A 137 -3.65 -18.19 -6.30
C SER A 137 -3.96 -17.64 -7.70
N LEU A 138 -2.90 -17.39 -8.49
CA LEU A 138 -2.98 -16.93 -9.88
C LEU A 138 -2.26 -17.94 -10.79
N TYR A 139 -2.93 -18.45 -11.82
CA TYR A 139 -2.31 -19.24 -12.86
C TYR A 139 -1.98 -18.38 -14.08
N LEU A 140 -0.72 -18.43 -14.49
CA LEU A 140 -0.13 -17.68 -15.58
C LEU A 140 0.27 -18.65 -16.69
N PRO A 141 -0.62 -18.86 -17.70
CA PRO A 141 -0.42 -19.92 -18.71
C PRO A 141 0.71 -19.62 -19.71
N GLU A 142 0.98 -18.36 -19.99
CA GLU A 142 1.94 -17.91 -20.98
C GLU A 142 3.04 -17.06 -20.35
N GLU A 143 4.12 -16.83 -21.10
CA GLU A 143 5.21 -15.95 -20.69
C GLU A 143 4.73 -14.52 -20.38
N THR A 144 4.98 -14.06 -19.15
CA THR A 144 4.51 -12.73 -18.71
C THR A 144 5.46 -11.60 -19.07
N GLY A 145 6.73 -11.93 -19.38
CA GLY A 145 7.81 -10.96 -19.25
C GLY A 145 8.04 -10.56 -17.78
N PRO A 146 8.92 -9.59 -17.51
CA PRO A 146 9.14 -9.09 -16.16
C PRO A 146 7.84 -8.66 -15.51
N CYS A 147 7.58 -9.16 -14.28
CA CYS A 147 6.28 -8.96 -13.65
C CYS A 147 6.06 -7.50 -13.22
N THR A 148 4.81 -7.07 -13.25
CA THR A 148 4.35 -5.92 -12.46
C THR A 148 4.27 -6.40 -11.01
N CYS A 149 5.36 -6.22 -10.28
CA CYS A 149 5.52 -6.72 -8.92
C CYS A 149 5.63 -5.59 -7.90
N HIS A 150 5.32 -5.90 -6.65
CA HIS A 150 5.79 -5.15 -5.50
C HIS A 150 6.92 -5.94 -4.84
N THR A 151 8.09 -5.33 -4.67
CA THR A 151 9.33 -6.06 -4.38
C THR A 151 9.51 -6.44 -2.91
N THR A 152 8.83 -5.76 -1.99
CA THR A 152 8.96 -5.95 -0.53
C THR A 152 7.69 -6.55 0.07
N GLY A 153 7.37 -7.79 -0.28
CA GLY A 153 6.17 -8.46 0.23
C GLY A 153 6.23 -8.78 1.72
N LEU A 154 7.42 -9.05 2.27
CA LEU A 154 7.69 -9.47 3.66
C LEU A 154 6.85 -10.66 4.13
N ASP A 155 6.23 -11.37 3.23
CA ASP A 155 5.51 -12.61 3.46
C ASP A 155 5.75 -13.51 2.23
N THR A 156 5.75 -14.82 2.46
CA THR A 156 6.12 -15.77 1.41
C THR A 156 5.02 -15.89 0.36
N ALA A 157 5.43 -15.91 -0.90
CA ALA A 157 4.63 -16.33 -2.03
C ALA A 157 5.25 -17.61 -2.62
N ASP A 158 4.41 -18.59 -2.89
CA ASP A 158 4.80 -19.89 -3.42
C ASP A 158 4.64 -19.91 -4.93
N VAL A 159 5.65 -20.41 -5.65
CA VAL A 159 5.62 -20.62 -7.10
C VAL A 159 5.63 -22.11 -7.36
N SER A 160 4.64 -22.60 -8.11
CA SER A 160 4.48 -24.03 -8.41
C SER A 160 5.47 -24.54 -9.45
N ALA A 161 5.60 -25.86 -9.60
CA ALA A 161 6.02 -26.49 -10.85
C ALA A 161 5.09 -26.05 -12.01
N PRO A 162 5.45 -26.34 -13.29
CA PRO A 162 4.57 -26.01 -14.42
C PRO A 162 3.17 -26.60 -14.28
N GLY A 163 2.14 -25.76 -14.42
CA GLY A 163 0.75 -26.18 -14.37
C GLY A 163 -0.18 -25.24 -13.60
N ASP A 164 -1.47 -25.53 -13.73
CA ASP A 164 -2.54 -24.88 -12.97
C ASP A 164 -2.81 -25.64 -11.65
N PHE A 165 -2.41 -25.03 -10.54
CA PHE A 165 -2.67 -25.51 -9.18
C PHE A 165 -3.58 -24.58 -8.40
N THR A 166 -4.33 -23.73 -9.05
CA THR A 166 -5.22 -22.76 -8.37
C THR A 166 -6.23 -23.44 -7.46
N ALA A 167 -6.75 -24.60 -7.87
CA ALA A 167 -7.75 -25.38 -7.12
C ALA A 167 -7.16 -26.51 -6.25
N HIS A 168 -5.86 -26.70 -6.29
CA HIS A 168 -5.20 -27.85 -5.64
C HIS A 168 -4.00 -27.39 -4.79
N PRO A 169 -3.69 -28.08 -3.69
CA PRO A 169 -2.44 -27.87 -2.98
C PRO A 169 -1.26 -28.28 -3.87
N PHE A 170 -0.10 -27.63 -3.68
CA PHE A 170 1.15 -27.99 -4.34
C PHE A 170 2.32 -27.76 -3.40
N THR A 171 3.41 -28.48 -3.63
CA THR A 171 4.69 -28.17 -3.02
C THR A 171 5.37 -27.09 -3.85
N PRO A 172 5.82 -25.99 -3.25
CA PRO A 172 6.51 -24.94 -4.01
C PRO A 172 7.79 -25.47 -4.67
N GLU A 173 7.99 -25.15 -5.95
CA GLU A 173 9.30 -25.34 -6.61
C GLU A 173 10.26 -24.24 -6.13
N THR A 174 9.75 -23.03 -5.93
CA THR A 174 10.49 -21.92 -5.34
C THR A 174 9.55 -21.00 -4.57
N THR A 175 10.12 -20.14 -3.72
CA THR A 175 9.41 -19.13 -2.96
C THR A 175 9.99 -17.76 -3.22
N MET A 176 9.20 -16.72 -3.00
CA MET A 176 9.64 -15.33 -3.10
C MET A 176 9.00 -14.46 -2.04
N GLN A 177 9.62 -13.31 -1.72
CA GLN A 177 9.05 -12.29 -0.83
C GLN A 177 8.60 -11.06 -1.64
N MET A 178 7.94 -11.30 -2.76
CA MET A 178 7.35 -10.27 -3.63
C MET A 178 5.86 -10.49 -3.77
N ARG A 179 5.14 -9.47 -4.24
CA ARG A 179 3.75 -9.57 -4.66
C ARG A 179 3.68 -9.48 -6.17
N ALA A 180 3.29 -10.57 -6.83
CA ALA A 180 3.22 -10.64 -8.29
C ALA A 180 1.82 -10.28 -8.78
N PHE A 181 1.71 -9.27 -9.59
CA PHE A 181 0.51 -8.80 -10.29
C PHE A 181 -0.66 -8.35 -9.41
N VAL A 182 -0.73 -8.72 -8.14
CA VAL A 182 -1.79 -8.28 -7.22
C VAL A 182 -1.43 -6.93 -6.62
N THR A 183 -2.33 -5.96 -6.74
CA THR A 183 -2.16 -4.60 -6.20
C THR A 183 -3.18 -4.22 -5.14
N GLY A 184 -4.23 -5.04 -4.95
CA GLY A 184 -5.18 -4.78 -3.88
C GLY A 184 -6.25 -5.85 -3.73
N ILE A 185 -6.85 -5.84 -2.54
CA ILE A 185 -8.10 -6.50 -2.23
C ILE A 185 -9.02 -5.47 -1.61
N ASP A 186 -10.15 -5.23 -2.27
CA ASP A 186 -11.21 -4.38 -1.77
C ASP A 186 -12.25 -5.24 -1.06
N VAL A 187 -12.88 -4.72 0.00
CA VAL A 187 -13.98 -5.37 0.69
C VAL A 187 -15.22 -4.49 0.71
N ASP A 188 -16.39 -5.12 0.57
CA ASP A 188 -17.69 -4.46 0.77
C ASP A 188 -17.97 -4.42 2.27
N ALA A 189 -17.49 -3.35 2.91
CA ALA A 189 -17.51 -3.15 4.35
C ALA A 189 -18.86 -2.58 4.83
N ALA A 190 -18.97 -2.33 6.13
CA ALA A 190 -20.15 -1.68 6.71
C ALA A 190 -20.29 -0.23 6.20
N ASP A 191 -21.52 0.27 6.20
CA ASP A 191 -21.86 1.63 5.78
C ASP A 191 -20.99 2.68 6.48
N GLY A 192 -20.50 3.63 5.70
CA GLY A 192 -19.63 4.69 6.18
C GLY A 192 -18.15 4.28 6.38
N ALA A 193 -17.79 3.02 6.14
CA ALA A 193 -16.38 2.57 6.17
C ALA A 193 -15.51 3.41 5.23
N ARG A 194 -14.24 3.59 5.62
CA ARG A 194 -13.29 4.47 4.95
C ARG A 194 -11.93 3.81 4.79
N THR A 195 -11.14 4.35 3.89
CA THR A 195 -9.74 3.97 3.70
C THR A 195 -8.82 5.12 4.14
N VAL A 196 -7.80 4.80 4.93
CA VAL A 196 -6.59 5.60 5.07
C VAL A 196 -5.47 4.93 4.28
N ALA A 197 -4.88 5.67 3.34
CA ALA A 197 -3.72 5.20 2.59
C ALA A 197 -2.43 5.70 3.22
N ILE A 198 -1.34 4.95 3.02
CA ILE A 198 0.00 5.35 3.40
C ILE A 198 0.80 5.56 2.10
N LEU A 199 1.27 6.78 1.86
CA LEU A 199 2.25 7.10 0.84
C LEU A 199 3.60 7.18 1.53
N GLY A 200 4.53 6.26 1.19
CA GLY A 200 5.79 6.18 1.92
C GLY A 200 6.84 5.32 1.21
N ASP A 201 7.98 5.26 1.84
CA ASP A 201 9.17 4.53 1.40
C ASP A 201 9.36 3.18 2.13
N SER A 202 10.61 2.69 2.23
CA SER A 202 10.97 1.43 2.88
C SER A 202 10.56 1.34 4.35
N ILE A 203 10.44 2.47 5.06
CA ILE A 203 10.02 2.50 6.46
C ILE A 203 8.51 2.18 6.57
N SER A 204 7.72 2.61 5.60
CA SER A 204 6.30 2.26 5.50
C SER A 204 6.08 0.88 4.86
N ASP A 205 6.90 0.52 3.88
CA ASP A 205 6.94 -0.79 3.26
C ASP A 205 7.34 -1.88 4.25
N GLY A 206 8.14 -1.53 5.28
CA GLY A 206 8.38 -2.32 6.48
C GLY A 206 9.69 -3.07 6.52
N ILE A 207 10.72 -2.61 5.79
CA ILE A 207 12.08 -3.18 5.86
C ILE A 207 12.53 -3.27 7.34
N GLY A 208 13.05 -4.43 7.73
CA GLY A 208 13.51 -4.71 9.11
C GLY A 208 12.42 -5.26 10.03
N SER A 209 11.13 -5.25 9.64
CA SER A 209 10.11 -5.95 10.40
C SER A 209 10.19 -7.47 10.19
N THR A 210 9.76 -8.24 11.19
CA THR A 210 9.75 -9.71 11.14
C THR A 210 8.88 -10.21 9.99
N PRO A 211 9.44 -10.93 8.98
CA PRO A 211 8.69 -11.46 7.87
C PRO A 211 7.53 -12.38 8.31
N GLY A 212 6.37 -12.24 7.69
CA GLY A 212 5.17 -13.01 7.98
C GLY A 212 4.45 -12.65 9.27
N ALA A 213 5.06 -11.81 10.14
CA ALA A 213 4.49 -11.45 11.43
C ALA A 213 3.54 -10.24 11.40
N ASN A 214 3.45 -9.54 10.27
CA ASN A 214 2.63 -8.32 10.12
C ASN A 214 2.96 -7.27 11.18
N ARG A 215 4.25 -6.88 11.27
CA ARG A 215 4.79 -5.94 12.24
C ARG A 215 5.19 -4.59 11.67
N ARG A 216 4.83 -4.29 10.43
CA ARG A 216 4.94 -2.95 9.87
C ARG A 216 4.09 -1.98 10.68
N TRP A 217 4.50 -0.72 10.79
CA TRP A 217 3.66 0.26 11.49
C TRP A 217 2.24 0.41 10.89
N PRO A 218 2.02 0.31 9.55
CA PRO A 218 0.66 0.30 8.99
C PRO A 218 -0.16 -0.94 9.39
N ASP A 219 0.48 -2.12 9.53
CA ASP A 219 -0.21 -3.33 10.01
C ASP A 219 -0.69 -3.17 11.46
N LEU A 220 0.15 -2.57 12.30
CA LEU A 220 -0.18 -2.29 13.71
C LEU A 220 -1.22 -1.17 13.85
N LEU A 221 -1.20 -0.17 12.97
CA LEU A 221 -2.28 0.82 12.86
C LEU A 221 -3.61 0.13 12.51
N ALA A 222 -3.59 -0.82 11.56
CA ALA A 222 -4.77 -1.58 11.19
C ALA A 222 -5.33 -2.40 12.37
N GLU A 223 -4.48 -3.01 13.18
CA GLU A 223 -4.88 -3.70 14.42
C GLU A 223 -5.58 -2.75 15.40
N ARG A 224 -5.01 -1.57 15.62
CA ARG A 224 -5.58 -0.55 16.51
C ARG A 224 -6.92 -0.02 16.03
N LEU A 225 -7.05 0.21 14.72
CA LEU A 225 -8.30 0.67 14.10
C LEU A 225 -9.37 -0.43 14.11
N ALA A 226 -9.00 -1.69 13.86
CA ALA A 226 -9.92 -2.83 13.91
C ALA A 226 -10.43 -3.13 15.32
N ALA A 227 -9.63 -2.84 16.34
CA ALA A 227 -10.03 -3.01 17.75
C ALA A 227 -10.99 -1.91 18.26
N ARG A 228 -11.14 -0.81 17.52
CA ARG A 228 -11.97 0.32 17.91
C ARG A 228 -13.43 0.10 17.48
N PRO A 229 -14.42 0.32 18.37
CA PRO A 229 -15.83 0.26 17.97
C PRO A 229 -16.20 1.42 17.04
N GLY A 230 -17.24 1.22 16.24
CA GLY A 230 -17.79 2.22 15.33
C GLY A 230 -17.42 1.98 13.87
N THR A 231 -17.40 3.03 13.07
CA THR A 231 -17.17 2.93 11.62
C THR A 231 -15.77 2.39 11.32
N PRO A 232 -15.65 1.32 10.53
CA PRO A 232 -14.37 0.74 10.19
C PRO A 232 -13.50 1.67 9.35
N TRP A 233 -12.18 1.61 9.59
CA TRP A 233 -11.16 2.19 8.73
C TRP A 233 -10.26 1.08 8.19
N ALA A 234 -10.19 0.97 6.89
CA ALA A 234 -9.20 0.15 6.21
C ALA A 234 -7.87 0.90 6.13
N VAL A 235 -6.76 0.18 6.22
CA VAL A 235 -5.40 0.70 6.05
C VAL A 235 -4.82 0.13 4.76
N ALA A 236 -4.50 1.02 3.82
CA ALA A 236 -3.95 0.70 2.51
C ALA A 236 -2.48 1.14 2.46
N ASN A 237 -1.56 0.20 2.66
CA ASN A 237 -0.13 0.51 2.59
C ASN A 237 0.34 0.55 1.12
N GLN A 238 0.81 1.74 0.70
CA GLN A 238 1.37 2.02 -0.63
C GLN A 238 2.85 2.46 -0.51
N GLY A 239 3.55 1.98 0.54
CA GLY A 239 4.98 2.14 0.68
C GLY A 239 5.73 1.45 -0.46
N ILE A 240 6.82 2.02 -0.92
CA ILE A 240 7.77 1.42 -1.88
C ILE A 240 9.18 1.63 -1.33
N SER A 241 9.91 0.54 -1.09
CA SER A 241 11.29 0.63 -0.61
C SER A 241 12.16 1.45 -1.57
N GLY A 242 12.87 2.45 -1.05
CA GLY A 242 13.72 3.35 -1.82
C GLY A 242 13.00 4.47 -2.57
N ASN A 243 11.68 4.58 -2.44
CA ASN A 243 10.88 5.59 -3.14
C ASN A 243 11.26 7.02 -2.73
N ARG A 244 10.95 7.97 -3.60
CA ARG A 244 11.23 9.40 -3.44
C ARG A 244 10.02 10.24 -3.83
N VAL A 245 9.95 11.44 -3.29
CA VAL A 245 8.87 12.38 -3.62
C VAL A 245 9.03 12.92 -5.04
N LEU A 246 10.24 13.32 -5.43
CA LEU A 246 10.50 14.14 -6.61
C LEU A 246 11.08 13.40 -7.80
N ASN A 247 11.76 12.28 -7.58
CA ASN A 247 12.52 11.61 -8.62
C ASN A 247 12.22 10.11 -8.67
N ASP A 248 12.16 9.55 -9.87
CA ASP A 248 12.06 8.11 -10.09
C ASP A 248 13.32 7.40 -9.62
N GLY A 249 13.21 6.09 -9.45
CA GLY A 249 14.32 5.21 -9.07
C GLY A 249 13.78 3.84 -8.71
N PHE A 250 13.56 3.62 -7.43
CA PHE A 250 12.81 2.46 -6.98
C PHE A 250 11.31 2.78 -7.11
N GLY A 251 10.74 2.45 -8.26
CA GLY A 251 9.39 2.81 -8.67
C GLY A 251 9.25 4.27 -9.15
N ASP A 252 8.06 4.61 -9.62
CA ASP A 252 7.69 5.98 -9.96
C ASP A 252 7.75 6.87 -8.71
N ASN A 253 8.14 8.14 -8.86
CA ASN A 253 8.14 9.09 -7.75
C ASN A 253 6.74 9.29 -7.17
N ALA A 254 6.66 9.70 -5.91
CA ALA A 254 5.38 9.85 -5.20
C ALA A 254 4.41 10.79 -5.92
N LEU A 255 4.90 11.88 -6.53
CA LEU A 255 4.08 12.81 -7.31
C LEU A 255 3.44 12.13 -8.53
N ALA A 256 4.19 11.27 -9.24
CA ALA A 256 3.70 10.59 -10.43
C ALA A 256 2.69 9.49 -10.12
N ARG A 257 2.94 8.70 -9.05
CA ARG A 257 2.09 7.56 -8.69
C ARG A 257 0.87 7.90 -7.83
N PHE A 258 0.76 9.15 -7.35
CA PHE A 258 -0.23 9.56 -6.35
C PHE A 258 -1.67 9.27 -6.75
N ASP A 259 -2.05 9.60 -7.98
CA ASP A 259 -3.44 9.37 -8.45
C ASP A 259 -3.76 7.88 -8.55
N ARG A 260 -2.83 7.09 -9.11
CA ARG A 260 -2.99 5.66 -9.29
C ARG A 260 -3.03 4.91 -7.95
N ASP A 261 -2.09 5.21 -7.05
CA ASP A 261 -1.84 4.41 -5.86
C ASP A 261 -2.64 4.92 -4.65
N ILE A 262 -3.06 6.19 -4.63
CA ILE A 262 -3.76 6.80 -3.51
C ILE A 262 -5.19 7.22 -3.88
N LEU A 263 -5.35 8.15 -4.84
CA LEU A 263 -6.65 8.75 -5.10
C LEU A 263 -7.65 7.78 -5.75
N ALA A 264 -7.16 6.76 -6.47
CA ALA A 264 -8.01 5.73 -7.08
C ALA A 264 -8.43 4.60 -6.10
N LEU A 265 -8.03 4.64 -4.84
CA LEU A 265 -8.42 3.62 -3.87
C LEU A 265 -9.88 3.77 -3.45
N PRO A 266 -10.65 2.68 -3.34
CA PRO A 266 -12.03 2.76 -2.90
C PRO A 266 -12.11 3.19 -1.43
N GLY A 267 -13.08 4.04 -1.13
CA GLY A 267 -13.31 4.56 0.22
C GLY A 267 -12.23 5.51 0.72
N ILE A 268 -11.28 5.94 -0.13
CA ILE A 268 -10.19 6.84 0.29
C ILE A 268 -10.77 8.09 0.94
N SER A 269 -10.31 8.39 2.15
CA SER A 269 -10.77 9.55 2.93
C SER A 269 -9.62 10.27 3.61
N ALA A 270 -8.47 9.60 3.75
CA ALA A 270 -7.27 10.18 4.31
C ALA A 270 -6.02 9.54 3.71
N VAL A 271 -4.92 10.27 3.66
CA VAL A 271 -3.59 9.77 3.34
C VAL A 271 -2.60 10.24 4.40
N ILE A 272 -1.74 9.34 4.85
CA ILE A 272 -0.54 9.66 5.63
C ILE A 272 0.63 9.70 4.65
N ILE A 273 1.35 10.82 4.60
CA ILE A 273 2.57 10.97 3.81
C ILE A 273 3.75 10.81 4.76
N PHE A 274 4.50 9.71 4.61
CA PHE A 274 5.75 9.45 5.33
C PHE A 274 6.82 9.05 4.31
N GLU A 275 7.38 10.06 3.65
CA GLU A 275 8.26 9.94 2.49
C GLU A 275 9.31 11.05 2.53
N GLY A 276 10.47 10.86 1.91
CA GLY A 276 11.44 11.92 1.66
C GLY A 276 12.84 11.68 2.20
N VAL A 277 13.07 10.66 3.05
CA VAL A 277 14.42 10.34 3.54
C VAL A 277 15.35 9.96 2.40
N ASN A 278 14.83 9.26 1.37
CA ASN A 278 15.61 8.88 0.19
C ASN A 278 15.89 10.05 -0.75
N ASP A 279 15.00 11.04 -0.84
CA ASP A 279 15.28 12.29 -1.55
C ASP A 279 16.49 12.98 -0.93
N LEU A 280 16.52 13.10 0.40
CA LEU A 280 17.63 13.71 1.14
C LEU A 280 18.90 12.87 1.04
N GLY A 281 18.82 11.58 1.36
CA GLY A 281 19.98 10.68 1.38
C GLY A 281 20.68 10.61 0.02
N ILE A 282 19.94 10.42 -1.06
CA ILE A 282 20.50 10.28 -2.40
C ILE A 282 21.02 11.61 -2.95
N SER A 283 20.32 12.73 -2.68
CA SER A 283 20.71 14.04 -3.22
C SER A 283 21.90 14.69 -2.49
N PHE A 284 22.02 14.46 -1.19
CA PHE A 284 23.03 15.11 -0.36
C PHE A 284 24.22 14.21 -0.03
N ALA A 285 24.10 12.88 -0.17
CA ALA A 285 25.25 12.01 -0.01
C ALA A 285 26.24 12.25 -1.16
N ASN A 286 27.54 12.35 -0.82
CA ASN A 286 28.60 12.39 -1.82
C ASN A 286 28.78 11.01 -2.47
N ILE A 287 27.78 10.60 -3.29
CA ILE A 287 27.80 9.36 -4.05
C ILE A 287 28.94 9.34 -5.09
N ALA A 288 29.55 10.50 -5.37
CA ALA A 288 30.70 10.65 -6.26
C ALA A 288 31.97 9.89 -5.81
N ALA A 289 32.01 9.36 -4.58
CA ALA A 289 33.20 8.70 -4.04
C ALA A 289 33.17 7.16 -4.12
N GLY A 290 32.32 6.55 -4.89
CA GLY A 290 32.34 5.07 -5.11
C GLY A 290 31.94 4.20 -3.93
N GLN A 291 31.42 4.78 -2.84
CA GLN A 291 30.84 4.08 -1.70
C GLN A 291 29.30 4.03 -1.86
N GLY A 292 28.87 3.66 -3.05
CA GLY A 292 27.47 3.78 -3.40
C GLY A 292 26.61 2.62 -2.93
N MET A 293 25.39 2.93 -2.54
CA MET A 293 24.30 1.98 -2.67
C MET A 293 24.22 1.47 -4.12
N PRO A 294 23.83 0.20 -4.35
CA PRO A 294 23.51 -0.27 -5.70
C PRO A 294 22.44 0.68 -6.27
N GLY A 295 22.76 1.42 -7.33
CA GLY A 295 21.88 2.44 -7.89
C GLY A 295 22.45 3.86 -7.91
N ALA A 296 23.75 4.06 -7.72
CA ALA A 296 24.44 5.36 -7.79
C ALA A 296 24.18 6.19 -9.06
N ALA A 297 23.51 5.61 -10.05
CA ALA A 297 23.01 6.26 -11.26
C ALA A 297 21.51 6.59 -11.19
N LEU A 298 20.91 6.71 -10.01
CA LEU A 298 19.50 7.08 -9.91
C LEU A 298 19.27 8.50 -10.46
N PRO A 299 18.24 8.70 -11.31
CA PRO A 299 17.99 9.99 -11.92
C PRO A 299 17.65 11.05 -10.86
N GLY A 300 17.96 12.29 -11.16
CA GLY A 300 17.68 13.46 -10.33
C GLY A 300 18.97 14.15 -9.85
N GLY A 301 18.97 15.48 -9.94
CA GLY A 301 20.03 16.34 -9.40
C GLY A 301 19.88 16.60 -7.91
N PRO A 302 20.75 17.48 -7.36
CA PRO A 302 20.56 17.97 -6.00
C PRO A 302 19.18 18.59 -5.84
N ILE A 303 18.51 18.24 -4.74
CA ILE A 303 17.23 18.85 -4.35
C ILE A 303 17.43 19.75 -3.14
N THR A 304 16.51 20.70 -2.95
CA THR A 304 16.49 21.57 -1.79
C THR A 304 15.29 21.24 -0.89
N ALA A 305 15.33 21.72 0.36
CA ALA A 305 14.15 21.65 1.24
C ALA A 305 12.93 22.37 0.60
N ALA A 306 13.17 23.46 -0.12
CA ALA A 306 12.11 24.19 -0.83
C ALA A 306 11.46 23.35 -1.93
N ASP A 307 12.25 22.58 -2.70
CA ASP A 307 11.70 21.66 -3.73
C ASP A 307 10.85 20.58 -3.09
N MET A 308 11.29 19.98 -1.98
CA MET A 308 10.52 18.98 -1.23
C MET A 308 9.22 19.56 -0.70
N ILE A 309 9.25 20.74 -0.11
CA ILE A 309 8.06 21.45 0.40
C ILE A 309 7.10 21.74 -0.75
N ALA A 310 7.59 22.16 -1.92
CA ALA A 310 6.78 22.35 -3.11
C ALA A 310 6.12 21.04 -3.56
N GLY A 311 6.85 19.92 -3.56
CA GLY A 311 6.32 18.58 -3.84
C GLY A 311 5.20 18.20 -2.89
N TYR A 312 5.39 18.34 -1.58
CA TYR A 312 4.34 18.06 -0.59
C TYR A 312 3.09 18.95 -0.82
N ARG A 313 3.27 20.22 -1.13
CA ARG A 313 2.13 21.13 -1.44
C ARG A 313 1.33 20.64 -2.65
N GLN A 314 2.00 20.06 -3.66
CA GLN A 314 1.30 19.48 -4.82
C GLN A 314 0.49 18.24 -4.42
N LEU A 315 1.06 17.33 -3.62
CA LEU A 315 0.33 16.17 -3.11
C LEU A 315 -0.88 16.58 -2.27
N ILE A 316 -0.70 17.54 -1.36
CA ILE A 316 -1.77 18.08 -0.50
C ILE A 316 -2.88 18.70 -1.35
N ALA A 317 -2.55 19.55 -2.30
CA ALA A 317 -3.53 20.22 -3.16
C ALA A 317 -4.37 19.20 -3.95
N ARG A 318 -3.71 18.17 -4.55
CA ARG A 318 -4.40 17.11 -5.30
C ARG A 318 -5.31 16.26 -4.40
N ALA A 319 -4.86 15.91 -3.19
CA ALA A 319 -5.69 15.22 -2.22
C ALA A 319 -6.93 16.04 -1.84
N HIS A 320 -6.75 17.30 -1.50
CA HIS A 320 -7.86 18.19 -1.12
C HIS A 320 -8.87 18.40 -2.26
N LEU A 321 -8.43 18.47 -3.51
CA LEU A 321 -9.33 18.50 -4.69
C LEU A 321 -10.24 17.27 -4.76
N SER A 322 -9.76 16.14 -4.23
CA SER A 322 -10.51 14.86 -4.15
C SER A 322 -11.24 14.68 -2.80
N GLY A 323 -11.25 15.69 -1.92
CA GLY A 323 -11.87 15.60 -0.59
C GLY A 323 -11.13 14.70 0.39
N VAL A 324 -9.86 14.36 0.12
CA VAL A 324 -9.02 13.48 0.94
C VAL A 324 -8.20 14.30 1.91
N LYS A 325 -8.26 13.97 3.20
CA LYS A 325 -7.40 14.59 4.24
C LYS A 325 -5.97 14.12 4.11
N VAL A 326 -5.02 15.01 4.44
CA VAL A 326 -3.60 14.71 4.36
C VAL A 326 -2.93 14.87 5.72
N PHE A 327 -2.39 13.78 6.26
CA PHE A 327 -1.61 13.80 7.49
C PHE A 327 -0.12 13.70 7.15
N GLY A 328 0.67 14.67 7.59
CA GLY A 328 2.10 14.71 7.38
C GLY A 328 2.85 14.01 8.50
N ALA A 329 3.65 12.99 8.19
CA ALA A 329 4.60 12.45 9.12
C ALA A 329 5.96 13.12 8.92
N THR A 330 6.60 13.53 10.02
CA THR A 330 7.96 14.12 9.96
C THR A 330 8.98 13.07 9.57
N ILE A 331 9.93 13.44 8.70
CA ILE A 331 11.01 12.55 8.26
C ILE A 331 11.82 12.11 9.47
N ALA A 332 11.98 10.80 9.66
CA ALA A 332 12.68 10.17 10.76
C ALA A 332 14.15 10.61 10.84
N PRO A 333 14.77 10.60 12.05
CA PRO A 333 16.19 10.80 12.18
C PRO A 333 16.97 9.63 11.58
N TYR A 334 18.06 9.89 10.87
CA TYR A 334 18.83 8.84 10.17
C TYR A 334 20.36 9.05 10.24
N LYS A 335 20.87 9.83 11.22
CA LYS A 335 22.30 9.98 11.44
C LYS A 335 22.95 8.64 11.74
N GLY A 336 24.01 8.34 11.00
CA GLY A 336 24.68 7.05 11.00
C GLY A 336 24.32 6.15 9.82
N ALA A 337 23.21 6.43 9.10
CA ALA A 337 22.90 5.74 7.85
C ALA A 337 23.95 6.05 6.76
N THR A 338 24.19 5.11 5.86
CA THR A 338 25.25 5.19 4.84
C THR A 338 25.21 6.46 3.98
N TYR A 339 24.01 7.01 3.75
CA TYR A 339 23.80 8.21 2.94
C TYR A 339 23.47 9.47 3.75
N TRP A 340 23.67 9.44 5.06
CA TRP A 340 23.49 10.64 5.88
C TRP A 340 24.56 11.71 5.60
N SER A 341 24.16 12.97 5.68
CA SER A 341 25.07 14.11 5.60
C SER A 341 24.56 15.29 6.45
N GLU A 342 25.46 16.19 6.87
CA GLU A 342 25.06 17.40 7.61
C GLU A 342 24.12 18.29 6.80
N ALA A 343 24.35 18.40 5.49
CA ALA A 343 23.48 19.19 4.60
C ALA A 343 22.08 18.55 4.47
N GLY A 344 22.02 17.21 4.36
CA GLY A 344 20.75 16.47 4.37
C GLY A 344 20.01 16.62 5.69
N GLU A 345 20.72 16.62 6.82
CA GLU A 345 20.11 16.85 8.14
C GLU A 345 19.55 18.28 8.26
N ALA A 346 20.28 19.30 7.79
CA ALA A 346 19.77 20.68 7.79
C ALA A 346 18.47 20.80 6.96
N ALA A 347 18.43 20.19 5.77
CA ALA A 347 17.25 20.14 4.94
C ALA A 347 16.10 19.36 5.62
N ARG A 348 16.38 18.22 6.27
CA ARG A 348 15.41 17.44 7.04
C ARG A 348 14.75 18.29 8.13
N GLN A 349 15.54 19.04 8.89
CA GLN A 349 15.03 19.91 9.95
C GLN A 349 14.14 21.03 9.40
N GLU A 350 14.47 21.60 8.24
CA GLU A 350 13.64 22.61 7.57
C GLU A 350 12.32 22.02 7.11
N ILE A 351 12.34 20.86 6.47
CA ILE A 351 11.15 20.14 6.01
C ILE A 351 10.28 19.73 7.21
N ASN A 352 10.87 19.18 8.27
CA ASN A 352 10.12 18.77 9.46
C ASN A 352 9.48 19.98 10.17
N ARG A 353 10.15 21.14 10.17
CA ARG A 353 9.53 22.39 10.64
C ARG A 353 8.31 22.77 9.80
N PHE A 354 8.40 22.69 8.47
CA PHE A 354 7.25 22.92 7.60
C PHE A 354 6.10 21.93 7.88
N ILE A 355 6.40 20.64 8.04
CA ILE A 355 5.37 19.63 8.36
C ILE A 355 4.69 19.99 9.69
N ARG A 356 5.45 20.34 10.73
CA ARG A 356 4.92 20.65 12.07
C ARG A 356 4.11 21.95 12.12
N THR A 357 4.57 22.99 11.46
CA THR A 357 4.11 24.36 11.71
C THR A 357 3.64 25.10 10.46
N GLY A 358 3.81 24.53 9.28
CA GLY A 358 3.45 25.19 8.01
C GLY A 358 1.94 25.30 7.74
N GLY A 359 1.10 24.65 8.54
CA GLY A 359 -0.36 24.71 8.45
C GLY A 359 -0.96 24.13 7.16
N ALA A 360 -0.17 23.37 6.39
CA ALA A 360 -0.59 22.81 5.12
C ALA A 360 -1.28 21.44 5.26
N PHE A 361 -0.87 20.65 6.27
CA PHE A 361 -1.43 19.32 6.55
C PHE A 361 -2.64 19.42 7.47
N ASP A 362 -3.58 18.49 7.32
CA ASP A 362 -4.78 18.38 8.19
C ASP A 362 -4.47 17.82 9.58
N GLY A 363 -3.28 17.24 9.75
CA GLY A 363 -2.75 16.73 11.02
C GLY A 363 -1.29 16.31 10.86
N VAL A 364 -0.60 16.17 11.98
CA VAL A 364 0.85 15.90 12.01
C VAL A 364 1.13 14.66 12.86
N LEU A 365 1.97 13.77 12.35
CA LEU A 365 2.55 12.63 13.05
C LEU A 365 4.05 12.93 13.27
N ASP A 366 4.44 13.24 14.52
CA ASP A 366 5.82 13.67 14.80
C ASP A 366 6.77 12.47 14.99
N PHE A 367 6.91 11.67 13.94
CA PHE A 367 7.73 10.46 13.93
C PHE A 367 9.23 10.74 14.18
N ASP A 368 9.71 11.90 13.79
CA ASP A 368 11.04 12.38 14.11
C ASP A 368 11.31 12.37 15.63
N ARG A 369 10.46 13.02 16.41
CA ARG A 369 10.62 13.07 17.87
C ARG A 369 10.42 11.73 18.56
N ILE A 370 9.53 10.89 18.00
CA ILE A 370 9.21 9.57 18.57
C ILE A 370 10.41 8.62 18.45
N LEU A 371 11.11 8.68 17.31
CA LEU A 371 12.23 7.78 17.02
C LEU A 371 13.59 8.32 17.51
N ALA A 372 13.69 9.63 17.78
CA ALA A 372 14.96 10.29 18.10
C ALA A 372 15.61 9.73 19.38
N ASP A 373 16.93 9.58 19.33
CA ASP A 373 17.73 9.37 20.53
C ASP A 373 17.76 10.67 21.36
N PRO A 374 17.37 10.64 22.64
CA PRO A 374 17.40 11.81 23.49
C PRO A 374 18.79 12.46 23.63
N ALA A 375 19.87 11.68 23.48
CA ALA A 375 21.25 12.18 23.55
C ALA A 375 21.74 12.79 22.22
N ASP A 376 21.21 12.35 21.09
CA ASP A 376 21.52 12.86 19.75
C ASP A 376 20.24 12.83 18.86
N PRO A 377 19.44 13.89 18.87
CA PRO A 377 18.16 13.91 18.16
C PRO A 377 18.24 13.76 16.62
N ALA A 378 19.43 13.84 16.03
CA ALA A 378 19.63 13.54 14.61
C ALA A 378 19.73 12.02 14.34
N ALA A 379 19.98 11.22 15.39
CA ALA A 379 20.05 9.76 15.33
C ALA A 379 18.76 9.11 15.81
N MET A 380 18.46 7.94 15.27
CA MET A 380 17.40 7.06 15.79
C MET A 380 17.91 6.29 17.00
N ARG A 381 17.05 6.04 17.99
CA ARG A 381 17.39 5.18 19.13
C ARG A 381 17.85 3.81 18.66
N ALA A 382 18.89 3.28 19.30
CA ALA A 382 19.53 2.02 18.88
C ALA A 382 18.60 0.80 18.93
N ASP A 383 17.60 0.79 19.80
CA ASP A 383 16.60 -0.28 19.93
C ASP A 383 15.47 -0.20 18.88
N TYR A 384 15.37 0.90 18.13
CA TYR A 384 14.32 1.13 17.15
C TYR A 384 14.74 0.86 15.71
N HIS A 385 16.04 0.71 15.39
CA HIS A 385 16.50 0.39 14.05
C HIS A 385 17.26 -0.95 14.00
N MET A 386 17.33 -1.56 12.81
CA MET A 386 17.92 -2.89 12.60
C MET A 386 19.46 -2.92 12.57
N GLY A 387 20.12 -1.81 12.94
CA GLY A 387 21.58 -1.65 12.93
C GLY A 387 22.11 -0.75 11.82
N ASP A 388 21.27 -0.36 10.88
CA ASP A 388 21.61 0.49 9.73
C ASP A 388 21.29 1.98 9.94
N HIS A 389 20.78 2.35 11.12
CA HIS A 389 20.38 3.70 11.51
C HIS A 389 19.26 4.32 10.65
N LEU A 390 18.44 3.48 10.01
CA LEU A 390 17.41 3.91 9.07
C LEU A 390 16.11 3.10 9.20
N HIS A 391 16.20 1.77 9.03
CA HIS A 391 15.03 0.91 8.97
C HIS A 391 14.65 0.39 10.36
N GLY A 392 13.35 0.43 10.65
CA GLY A 392 12.82 0.07 11.95
C GLY A 392 12.92 -1.43 12.27
N THR A 393 13.04 -1.74 13.57
CA THR A 393 12.71 -3.06 14.12
C THR A 393 11.20 -3.15 14.39
N ASP A 394 10.70 -4.35 14.76
CA ASP A 394 9.32 -4.49 15.24
C ASP A 394 8.99 -3.52 16.39
N ALA A 395 9.97 -3.23 17.28
CA ALA A 395 9.82 -2.28 18.36
C ALA A 395 9.71 -0.83 17.84
N GLY A 396 10.58 -0.44 16.91
CA GLY A 396 10.53 0.86 16.25
C GLY A 396 9.22 1.10 15.50
N TYR A 397 8.73 0.09 14.78
CA TYR A 397 7.44 0.17 14.09
C TYR A 397 6.25 0.23 15.05
N LYS A 398 6.37 -0.47 16.18
CA LYS A 398 5.32 -0.43 17.21
C LYS A 398 5.17 0.96 17.83
N VAL A 399 6.25 1.63 18.18
CA VAL A 399 6.14 2.97 18.78
C VAL A 399 5.59 4.00 17.80
N LEU A 400 5.89 3.88 16.48
CA LEU A 400 5.26 4.71 15.46
C LEU A 400 3.76 4.50 15.42
N ALA A 401 3.32 3.24 15.33
CA ALA A 401 1.89 2.93 15.29
C ALA A 401 1.17 3.37 16.57
N ASP A 402 1.76 3.15 17.75
CA ASP A 402 1.16 3.50 19.04
C ASP A 402 1.00 5.01 19.22
N ALA A 403 1.91 5.80 18.67
CA ALA A 403 1.89 7.25 18.76
C ALA A 403 0.85 7.93 17.86
N ILE A 404 0.26 7.21 16.91
CA ILE A 404 -0.78 7.77 16.05
C ILE A 404 -2.06 8.01 16.87
N ASP A 405 -2.50 9.26 16.93
CA ASP A 405 -3.79 9.60 17.53
C ASP A 405 -4.94 9.07 16.65
N LEU A 406 -5.67 8.11 17.18
CA LEU A 406 -6.84 7.56 16.48
C LEU A 406 -8.01 8.56 16.35
N GLY A 407 -7.96 9.69 17.01
CA GLY A 407 -8.89 10.81 16.81
C GLY A 407 -8.83 11.42 15.40
N LEU A 408 -7.70 11.24 14.69
CA LEU A 408 -7.57 11.61 13.26
C LEU A 408 -8.52 10.81 12.35
N PHE A 409 -8.98 9.66 12.81
CA PHE A 409 -9.85 8.73 12.11
C PHE A 409 -11.21 8.62 12.83
N PRO A 410 -12.10 9.62 12.71
CA PRO A 410 -13.35 9.65 13.50
C PRO A 410 -14.22 8.44 13.18
N ALA A 411 -14.72 7.77 14.24
CA ALA A 411 -15.85 6.86 14.17
C ALA A 411 -17.12 7.71 14.11
N ARG A 412 -17.95 7.50 13.11
CA ARG A 412 -19.28 8.14 13.03
C ARG A 412 -20.34 7.28 13.72
#